data_ccfeb3eaa4518440331f9729e491c385
#
_entry.id   ccfeb3eaa4518440331f9729e491c385
#
_cell.length_a   1.000
_cell.length_b   1.000
_cell.length_c   1.000
_cell.angle_alpha   90.00
_cell.angle_beta   90.00
_cell.angle_gamma   90.00
#
_symmetry.space_group_name_H-M   'P 1'
#
loop_
_entity.id
_entity.type
_entity.pdbx_description
1 polymer ?
#
loop_
_entity_poly.entity_id
_entity_poly.type
_entity_poly.pdbx_seq_one_letter_code
_entity_poly.pdbx_strand_id
1 'polypeptide(L)'
;MQKDTHNFVQQYKGLGAFGLDRKTDEETIMFYLQKFSEDAFLKTVLPRLADQELEEIYNFINEKLKKHISEDEYHALFLKDR
;
A
#
# COMPACT_ATOMS: atom_id res chain seq x y z
N MET A 1 22.45 2.90 1.36
CA MET A 1 21.07 2.97 1.83
C MET A 1 20.15 3.44 0.70
N GLN A 2 19.09 2.71 0.45
CA GLN A 2 18.15 3.05 -0.62
C GLN A 2 17.14 4.08 -0.12
N LYS A 3 16.83 5.06 -0.98
CA LYS A 3 15.81 6.04 -0.70
C LYS A 3 14.43 5.47 -1.00
N ASP A 4 13.44 5.88 -0.22
CA ASP A 4 12.05 5.63 -0.55
C ASP A 4 11.67 6.40 -1.82
N THR A 5 10.86 5.79 -2.68
CA THR A 5 10.44 6.42 -3.93
C THR A 5 9.12 7.19 -3.79
N HIS A 6 8.43 7.05 -2.65
CA HIS A 6 7.14 7.69 -2.43
C HIS A 6 7.31 8.98 -1.63
N ASN A 7 6.64 10.05 -2.09
CA ASN A 7 6.76 11.34 -1.44
C ASN A 7 6.26 11.36 0.00
N PHE A 8 5.10 10.74 0.24
CA PHE A 8 4.51 10.77 1.57
C PHE A 8 5.45 10.15 2.61
N VAL A 9 6.00 8.98 2.30
CA VAL A 9 6.85 8.28 3.27
C VAL A 9 8.13 9.03 3.55
N GLN A 10 8.65 9.76 2.56
CA GLN A 10 9.87 10.55 2.75
C GLN A 10 9.65 11.72 3.71
N GLN A 11 8.43 12.23 3.77
CA GLN A 11 8.09 13.38 4.57
C GLN A 11 7.35 13.04 5.86
N TYR A 12 7.00 11.76 6.04
CA TYR A 12 6.19 11.34 7.18
C TYR A 12 6.99 11.43 8.48
N LYS A 13 6.43 12.13 9.46
CA LYS A 13 7.03 12.29 10.78
C LYS A 13 6.11 11.84 11.89
N GLY A 14 5.11 11.03 11.54
CA GLY A 14 4.16 10.50 12.52
C GLY A 14 4.75 9.38 13.36
N LEU A 15 3.97 8.94 14.33
CA LEU A 15 4.40 7.92 15.30
C LEU A 15 4.42 6.51 14.74
N GLY A 16 3.76 6.27 13.62
CA GLY A 16 3.63 4.92 13.09
C GLY A 16 2.75 4.03 13.93
N ALA A 17 1.93 4.62 14.81
CA ALA A 17 1.05 3.88 15.69
C ALA A 17 -0.32 3.70 15.08
N PHE A 18 -1.00 2.63 15.46
CA PHE A 18 -2.34 2.32 14.96
C PHE A 18 -3.30 2.19 16.15
N GLY A 19 -4.54 2.68 15.96
CA GLY A 19 -5.57 2.55 16.96
C GLY A 19 -5.77 3.79 17.82
N LEU A 20 -5.14 4.93 17.47
CA LEU A 20 -5.28 6.15 18.25
C LEU A 20 -6.47 6.99 17.79
N ASP A 21 -6.54 7.30 16.51
CA ASP A 21 -7.65 8.04 15.92
C ASP A 21 -7.65 7.79 14.41
N ARG A 22 -8.73 8.17 13.74
CA ARG A 22 -8.95 7.86 12.33
C ARG A 22 -7.86 8.46 11.44
N LYS A 23 -7.53 9.72 11.62
CA LYS A 23 -6.53 10.38 10.78
C LYS A 23 -5.16 9.74 10.94
N THR A 24 -4.76 9.48 12.17
CA THR A 24 -3.48 8.83 12.46
C THR A 24 -3.45 7.43 11.85
N ASP A 25 -4.56 6.70 11.94
CA ASP A 25 -4.65 5.37 11.35
C ASP A 25 -4.47 5.41 9.83
N GLU A 26 -5.12 6.34 9.15
CA GLU A 26 -4.97 6.47 7.70
C GLU A 26 -3.53 6.78 7.32
N GLU A 27 -2.89 7.67 8.04
CA GLU A 27 -1.50 8.03 7.76
C GLU A 27 -0.55 6.86 8.03
N THR A 28 -0.80 6.13 9.10
CA THR A 28 0.02 4.97 9.43
C THR A 28 -0.10 3.88 8.37
N ILE A 29 -1.33 3.62 7.90
CA ILE A 29 -1.54 2.64 6.84
C ILE A 29 -0.85 3.10 5.55
N MET A 30 -0.97 4.37 5.20
CA MET A 30 -0.31 4.89 4.01
C MET A 30 1.21 4.73 4.10
N PHE A 31 1.78 5.02 5.27
CA PHE A 31 3.21 4.86 5.51
C PHE A 31 3.62 3.39 5.32
N TYR A 32 2.90 2.47 5.96
CA TYR A 32 3.23 1.04 5.86
C TYR A 32 3.07 0.52 4.44
N LEU A 33 2.00 0.92 3.75
CA LEU A 33 1.80 0.48 2.37
C LEU A 33 2.90 0.99 1.45
N GLN A 34 3.32 2.24 1.62
CA GLN A 34 4.38 2.78 0.78
C GLN A 34 5.73 2.15 1.07
N LYS A 35 6.03 1.89 2.34
CA LYS A 35 7.24 1.14 2.69
C LYS A 35 7.19 -0.26 2.11
N PHE A 36 6.05 -0.90 2.21
CA PHE A 36 5.87 -2.26 1.70
C PHE A 36 6.02 -2.32 0.19
N SER A 37 5.61 -1.27 -0.52
CA SER A 37 5.56 -1.28 -1.98
C SER A 37 6.87 -0.91 -2.67
N GLU A 38 7.94 -0.69 -1.93
CA GLU A 38 9.24 -0.42 -2.55
C GLU A 38 9.74 -1.65 -3.30
N ASP A 39 10.34 -1.42 -4.47
CA ASP A 39 10.81 -2.51 -5.34
C ASP A 39 11.67 -3.51 -4.61
N ALA A 40 12.68 -3.02 -3.89
CA ALA A 40 13.62 -3.91 -3.21
C ALA A 40 12.93 -4.76 -2.15
N PHE A 41 12.00 -4.16 -1.42
CA PHE A 41 11.26 -4.88 -0.38
C PHE A 41 10.37 -5.95 -0.99
N LEU A 42 9.59 -5.60 -2.00
CA LEU A 42 8.69 -6.55 -2.65
C LEU A 42 9.46 -7.70 -3.30
N LYS A 43 10.55 -7.40 -3.97
CA LYS A 43 11.38 -8.44 -4.60
C LYS A 43 11.95 -9.41 -3.57
N THR A 44 12.16 -8.94 -2.35
CA THR A 44 12.68 -9.78 -1.27
C THR A 44 11.58 -10.60 -0.61
N VAL A 45 10.44 -9.97 -0.33
CA VAL A 45 9.38 -10.58 0.47
C VAL A 45 8.48 -11.51 -0.33
N LEU A 46 8.07 -11.09 -1.54
CA LEU A 46 7.09 -11.88 -2.30
C LEU A 46 7.54 -13.32 -2.56
N PRO A 47 8.82 -13.58 -2.92
CA PRO A 47 9.24 -14.95 -3.11
C PRO A 47 9.20 -15.82 -1.85
N ARG A 48 9.15 -15.20 -0.68
CA ARG A 48 9.08 -15.92 0.60
C ARG A 48 7.69 -16.32 1.02
N LEU A 49 6.67 -15.75 0.33
CA LEU A 49 5.28 -16.00 0.70
C LEU A 49 4.79 -17.32 0.10
N ALA A 50 3.92 -18.00 0.82
CA ALA A 50 3.24 -19.18 0.30
C ALA A 50 2.21 -18.74 -0.75
N ASP A 51 1.82 -19.67 -1.63
CA ASP A 51 0.81 -19.39 -2.66
C ASP A 51 -0.47 -18.84 -2.06
N GLN A 52 -0.89 -19.40 -0.92
CA GLN A 52 -2.11 -18.93 -0.25
C GLN A 52 -1.98 -17.48 0.20
N GLU A 53 -0.81 -17.08 0.65
CA GLU A 53 -0.58 -15.69 1.08
C GLU A 53 -0.62 -14.73 -0.09
N LEU A 54 -0.09 -15.13 -1.24
CA LEU A 54 -0.19 -14.32 -2.46
C LEU A 54 -1.64 -14.14 -2.87
N GLU A 55 -2.43 -15.21 -2.80
CA GLU A 55 -3.84 -15.15 -3.12
C GLU A 55 -4.60 -14.24 -2.16
N GLU A 56 -4.29 -14.30 -0.87
CA GLU A 56 -4.91 -13.44 0.13
C GLU A 56 -4.66 -11.96 -0.17
N ILE A 57 -3.43 -11.61 -0.53
CA ILE A 57 -3.11 -10.23 -0.86
C ILE A 57 -3.85 -9.79 -2.12
N TYR A 58 -3.84 -10.63 -3.15
CA TYR A 58 -4.52 -10.32 -4.41
C TYR A 58 -6.01 -10.09 -4.17
N ASN A 59 -6.65 -10.98 -3.44
CA ASN A 59 -8.08 -10.88 -3.14
C ASN A 59 -8.38 -9.65 -2.29
N PHE A 60 -7.54 -9.35 -1.31
CA PHE A 60 -7.71 -8.17 -0.46
C PHE A 60 -7.68 -6.89 -1.29
N ILE A 61 -6.68 -6.74 -2.15
CA ILE A 61 -6.55 -5.55 -2.98
C ILE A 61 -7.75 -5.39 -3.89
N ASN A 62 -8.15 -6.46 -4.58
CA ASN A 62 -9.26 -6.38 -5.52
C ASN A 62 -10.59 -6.13 -4.83
N GLU A 63 -10.79 -6.68 -3.65
CA GLU A 63 -11.99 -6.44 -2.87
C GLU A 63 -12.12 -4.98 -2.47
N LYS A 64 -11.01 -4.37 -2.03
CA LYS A 64 -11.03 -2.96 -1.65
C LYS A 64 -11.23 -2.05 -2.85
N LEU A 65 -10.64 -2.39 -3.98
CA LEU A 65 -10.85 -1.63 -5.21
C LEU A 65 -12.33 -1.66 -5.63
N LYS A 66 -12.93 -2.84 -5.65
CA LYS A 66 -14.34 -2.97 -6.05
C LYS A 66 -15.28 -2.22 -5.12
N LYS A 67 -14.98 -2.23 -3.83
CA LYS A 67 -15.89 -1.66 -2.83
C LYS A 67 -15.81 -0.14 -2.75
N HIS A 68 -14.63 0.44 -2.98
CA HIS A 68 -14.40 1.84 -2.65
C HIS A 68 -14.00 2.72 -3.83
N ILE A 69 -13.68 2.15 -4.99
CA ILE A 69 -13.15 2.89 -6.12
C ILE A 69 -14.07 2.71 -7.32
N SER A 70 -14.44 3.83 -7.96
CA SER A 70 -15.21 3.78 -9.20
C SER A 70 -14.31 3.31 -10.36
N GLU A 71 -14.95 2.93 -11.48
CA GLU A 71 -14.18 2.51 -12.66
C GLU A 71 -13.28 3.63 -13.19
N ASP A 72 -13.80 4.85 -13.22
CA ASP A 72 -13.00 5.99 -13.65
C ASP A 72 -11.81 6.24 -12.74
N GLU A 73 -12.04 6.16 -11.43
CA GLU A 73 -10.95 6.30 -10.46
C GLU A 73 -9.93 5.17 -10.59
N TYR A 74 -10.39 3.97 -10.87
CA TYR A 74 -9.50 2.83 -11.04
C TYR A 74 -8.53 3.08 -12.19
N HIS A 75 -9.05 3.57 -13.33
CA HIS A 75 -8.19 3.88 -14.47
C HIS A 75 -7.28 5.08 -14.21
N ALA A 76 -7.81 6.11 -13.58
CA ALA A 76 -7.04 7.34 -13.37
C ALA A 76 -5.99 7.21 -12.28
N LEU A 77 -6.34 6.57 -11.16
CA LEU A 77 -5.49 6.55 -9.96
C LEU A 77 -4.68 5.27 -9.79
N PHE A 78 -5.28 4.13 -10.12
CA PHE A 78 -4.61 2.86 -9.92
C PHE A 78 -3.82 2.42 -11.13
N LEU A 79 -4.48 2.30 -12.28
CA LEU A 79 -3.81 1.91 -13.53
C LEU A 79 -3.02 3.05 -14.14
N LYS A 80 -3.49 4.27 -13.96
CA LYS A 80 -2.87 5.48 -14.52
C LYS A 80 -2.79 5.44 -16.04
N ASP A 81 -3.85 4.90 -16.66
CA ASP A 81 -3.94 4.81 -18.11
C ASP A 81 -4.94 5.82 -18.70
N ARG A 82 -5.37 6.80 -17.90
CA ARG A 82 -6.22 7.91 -18.31
C ARG A 82 -5.72 9.23 -17.78
#